data_9295ba151be49835ca9e08c1a1d56561
#
_entry.id   9295ba151be49835ca9e08c1a1d56561
#
_cell.length_a   1.000
_cell.length_b   1.000
_cell.length_c   1.000
_cell.angle_alpha   90.00
_cell.angle_beta   90.00
_cell.angle_gamma   90.00
#
_symmetry.space_group_name_H-M   'P 1'
#
loop_
_entity.id
_entity.type
_entity.pdbx_description
1 polymer ?
#
loop_
_entity_poly.entity_id
_entity_poly.type
_entity_poly.pdbx_seq_one_letter_code
_entity_poly.pdbx_strand_id
1 'polypeptide(L)'
;MSDGVDRHYVLTDKKQNKFIPPKANTVIFGSKKHVELLLHASKVITAFIENNNVFPFPEKEYSRYANQMQFETIYLQHGVLHIDMPWKYSPEKIIADKIVVACDVDYRLFRKNGFAKSDLWKVGLPRFDELHKAKNSDKQRILYAPSWRSYLVGENVNGDWKALDKKFLSSRYYMETKAFLESDVLYKMLEKQDCMLDVKVHPIFQKYADNFIGSNDRIHLKSSINEEDYSLMITDFSSYMFDFLYLGTAVFSFIPDYQEFKCGMNGYRNVDFVTKIDEEEIAKTSDEIINKIEKFFMTGKGMLYDVHFWKNDMCNSTELIYQKMTNQPCKHWLNSDKELIYLSTVS
;
A
#
# COMPACT_ATOMS: atom_id res chain seq x y z
N MET A 1 -26.96 14.79 -10.04
CA MET A 1 -26.74 16.08 -10.70
C MET A 1 -25.26 16.18 -11.03
N SER A 2 -24.90 16.72 -12.18
CA SER A 2 -23.49 17.02 -12.48
C SER A 2 -23.07 18.20 -11.59
N ASP A 3 -21.94 18.06 -10.90
CA ASP A 3 -21.37 19.15 -10.09
C ASP A 3 -20.60 20.18 -10.93
N GLY A 4 -20.65 20.06 -12.26
CA GLY A 4 -19.97 20.95 -13.20
C GLY A 4 -18.48 20.67 -13.39
N VAL A 5 -17.93 19.67 -12.71
CA VAL A 5 -16.50 19.33 -12.77
C VAL A 5 -16.22 18.37 -13.93
N ASP A 6 -15.30 18.73 -14.80
CA ASP A 6 -14.82 17.87 -15.90
C ASP A 6 -13.69 16.96 -15.41
N ARG A 7 -14.01 15.66 -15.20
CA ARG A 7 -13.07 14.65 -14.67
C ARG A 7 -12.61 13.71 -15.76
N HIS A 8 -11.32 13.44 -15.77
CA HIS A 8 -10.70 12.47 -16.67
C HIS A 8 -9.90 11.44 -15.88
N TYR A 9 -10.19 10.18 -16.12
CA TYR A 9 -9.43 9.04 -15.57
C TYR A 9 -8.28 8.70 -16.50
N VAL A 10 -7.05 8.78 -16.00
CA VAL A 10 -5.85 8.46 -16.77
C VAL A 10 -5.56 6.96 -16.63
N LEU A 11 -5.49 6.27 -17.76
CA LEU A 11 -5.29 4.83 -17.84
C LEU A 11 -3.93 4.52 -18.46
N THR A 12 -3.19 3.60 -17.86
CA THR A 12 -1.96 3.05 -18.46
C THR A 12 -2.28 1.96 -19.49
N ASP A 13 -3.38 1.25 -19.31
CA ASP A 13 -3.90 0.24 -20.25
C ASP A 13 -5.44 0.35 -20.34
N LYS A 14 -5.98 0.12 -21.56
CA LYS A 14 -7.43 0.07 -21.79
C LYS A 14 -8.15 -1.01 -20.97
N LYS A 15 -7.46 -2.07 -20.58
CA LYS A 15 -8.01 -3.13 -19.70
C LYS A 15 -8.44 -2.60 -18.33
N GLN A 16 -7.91 -1.45 -17.90
CA GLN A 16 -8.29 -0.79 -16.66
C GLN A 16 -9.71 -0.20 -16.68
N ASN A 17 -10.33 -0.06 -17.86
CA ASN A 17 -11.69 0.46 -17.97
C ASN A 17 -12.72 -0.25 -17.08
N LYS A 18 -12.50 -1.54 -16.76
CA LYS A 18 -13.39 -2.31 -15.87
C LYS A 18 -13.47 -1.77 -14.43
N PHE A 19 -12.50 -0.96 -14.01
CA PHE A 19 -12.43 -0.35 -12.68
C PHE A 19 -12.97 1.09 -12.66
N ILE A 20 -13.36 1.61 -13.81
CA ILE A 20 -13.80 3.01 -13.98
C ILE A 20 -15.32 3.07 -13.97
N PRO A 21 -15.91 4.10 -13.35
CA PRO A 21 -17.35 4.29 -13.39
C PRO A 21 -17.89 4.32 -14.83
N PRO A 22 -19.03 3.68 -15.10
CA PRO A 22 -19.64 3.71 -16.43
C PRO A 22 -19.83 5.15 -16.93
N LYS A 23 -19.48 5.41 -18.18
CA LYS A 23 -19.57 6.74 -18.83
C LYS A 23 -18.58 7.80 -18.32
N ALA A 24 -17.59 7.43 -17.51
CA ALA A 24 -16.55 8.38 -17.13
C ALA A 24 -15.63 8.70 -18.33
N ASN A 25 -15.14 9.93 -18.40
CA ASN A 25 -14.14 10.33 -19.38
C ASN A 25 -12.82 9.63 -19.06
N THR A 26 -12.22 9.01 -20.07
CA THR A 26 -10.93 8.32 -19.91
C THR A 26 -9.91 8.85 -20.90
N VAL A 27 -8.65 8.82 -20.52
CA VAL A 27 -7.51 9.18 -21.38
C VAL A 27 -6.35 8.22 -21.15
N ILE A 28 -5.66 7.88 -22.24
CA ILE A 28 -4.49 7.00 -22.14
C ILE A 28 -3.26 7.80 -21.73
N PHE A 29 -2.53 7.30 -20.74
CA PHE A 29 -1.27 7.88 -20.27
C PHE A 29 -0.28 8.04 -21.43
N GLY A 30 0.38 9.19 -21.51
CA GLY A 30 1.34 9.50 -22.56
C GLY A 30 0.76 9.92 -23.91
N SER A 31 -0.58 9.87 -24.07
CA SER A 31 -1.21 10.38 -25.31
C SER A 31 -1.14 11.91 -25.38
N LYS A 32 -1.26 12.46 -26.62
CA LYS A 32 -1.34 13.93 -26.82
C LYS A 32 -2.47 14.54 -26.00
N LYS A 33 -3.61 13.84 -25.94
CA LYS A 33 -4.78 14.29 -25.15
C LYS A 33 -4.48 14.32 -23.66
N HIS A 34 -3.70 13.35 -23.14
CA HIS A 34 -3.27 13.36 -21.75
C HIS A 34 -2.40 14.59 -21.44
N VAL A 35 -1.39 14.88 -22.30
CA VAL A 35 -0.54 16.06 -22.13
C VAL A 35 -1.37 17.35 -22.15
N GLU A 36 -2.29 17.46 -23.12
CA GLU A 36 -3.19 18.61 -23.22
C GLU A 36 -4.03 18.81 -21.96
N LEU A 37 -4.67 17.74 -21.46
CA LEU A 37 -5.47 17.78 -20.24
C LEU A 37 -4.63 18.14 -19.03
N LEU A 38 -3.44 17.55 -18.89
CA LEU A 38 -2.53 17.85 -17.78
C LEU A 38 -2.13 19.31 -17.74
N LEU A 39 -1.78 19.90 -18.90
CA LEU A 39 -1.38 21.31 -18.99
C LEU A 39 -2.52 22.29 -18.71
N HIS A 40 -3.78 21.86 -18.78
CA HIS A 40 -4.96 22.67 -18.51
C HIS A 40 -5.70 22.24 -17.23
N ALA A 41 -5.18 21.27 -16.50
CA ALA A 41 -5.78 20.81 -15.27
C ALA A 41 -5.67 21.89 -14.17
N SER A 42 -6.68 22.00 -13.35
CA SER A 42 -6.62 22.75 -12.08
C SER A 42 -6.14 21.87 -10.93
N LYS A 43 -6.44 20.56 -11.00
CA LYS A 43 -6.04 19.58 -9.98
C LYS A 43 -5.59 18.27 -10.62
N VAL A 44 -4.58 17.66 -9.99
CA VAL A 44 -4.11 16.32 -10.30
C VAL A 44 -4.19 15.47 -9.04
N ILE A 45 -4.94 14.38 -9.11
CA ILE A 45 -5.14 13.47 -7.97
C ILE A 45 -4.41 12.18 -8.27
N THR A 46 -3.54 11.74 -7.36
CA THR A 46 -2.71 10.57 -7.57
C THR A 46 -2.52 9.75 -6.29
N ALA A 47 -2.40 8.43 -6.42
CA ALA A 47 -1.98 7.55 -5.34
C ALA A 47 -0.46 7.27 -5.36
N PHE A 48 0.28 7.82 -6.32
CA PHE A 48 1.71 7.60 -6.51
C PHE A 48 2.48 8.90 -6.45
N ILE A 49 3.71 8.81 -5.95
CA ILE A 49 4.59 9.98 -5.75
C ILE A 49 5.66 10.13 -6.84
N GLU A 50 5.91 9.08 -7.60
CA GLU A 50 6.93 9.07 -8.64
C GLU A 50 6.48 9.94 -9.81
N ASN A 51 7.31 10.90 -10.19
CA ASN A 51 7.00 11.85 -11.26
C ASN A 51 6.65 11.17 -12.59
N ASN A 52 7.24 10.03 -12.90
CA ASN A 52 6.95 9.27 -14.11
C ASN A 52 5.56 8.61 -14.12
N ASN A 53 4.90 8.54 -12.97
CA ASN A 53 3.50 8.10 -12.88
C ASN A 53 2.51 9.26 -13.06
N VAL A 54 2.98 10.50 -12.92
CA VAL A 54 2.16 11.72 -13.04
C VAL A 54 2.41 12.41 -14.39
N PHE A 55 3.70 12.56 -14.77
CA PHE A 55 4.08 13.29 -15.98
C PHE A 55 4.34 12.33 -17.13
N PRO A 56 3.64 12.53 -18.28
CA PRO A 56 3.79 11.68 -19.46
C PRO A 56 4.97 12.08 -20.35
N PHE A 57 5.94 12.80 -19.83
CA PHE A 57 7.12 13.26 -20.55
C PHE A 57 8.37 13.12 -19.69
N PRO A 58 9.57 13.04 -20.32
CA PRO A 58 10.83 12.87 -19.60
C PRO A 58 11.14 14.04 -18.66
N GLU A 59 11.81 13.75 -17.55
CA GLU A 59 12.18 14.75 -16.53
C GLU A 59 12.94 15.96 -17.11
N LYS A 60 13.80 15.74 -18.11
CA LYS A 60 14.50 16.80 -18.83
C LYS A 60 13.58 17.84 -19.49
N GLU A 61 12.31 17.51 -19.69
CA GLU A 61 11.32 18.40 -20.27
C GLU A 61 10.46 19.13 -19.22
N TYR A 62 10.61 18.80 -17.93
CA TYR A 62 9.80 19.43 -16.87
C TYR A 62 9.94 20.94 -16.85
N SER A 63 11.17 21.46 -17.00
CA SER A 63 11.41 22.91 -17.03
C SER A 63 10.70 23.60 -18.19
N ARG A 64 10.55 22.91 -19.34
CA ARG A 64 9.86 23.42 -20.51
C ARG A 64 8.38 23.65 -20.25
N TYR A 65 7.75 22.78 -19.44
CA TYR A 65 6.32 22.82 -19.14
C TYR A 65 6.01 23.44 -17.78
N ALA A 66 7.02 23.76 -16.97
CA ALA A 66 6.83 24.22 -15.59
C ALA A 66 5.85 25.40 -15.45
N ASN A 67 5.95 26.38 -16.36
CA ASN A 67 5.05 27.55 -16.35
C ASN A 67 3.60 27.23 -16.77
N GLN A 68 3.38 26.06 -17.38
CA GLN A 68 2.06 25.62 -17.84
C GLN A 68 1.43 24.63 -16.86
N MET A 69 2.25 23.94 -16.04
CA MET A 69 1.80 23.02 -15.01
C MET A 69 1.40 23.79 -13.74
N GLN A 70 0.21 24.37 -13.76
CA GLN A 70 -0.28 25.22 -12.67
C GLN A 70 -1.38 24.55 -11.83
N PHE A 71 -1.47 23.22 -11.87
CA PHE A 71 -2.40 22.45 -11.09
C PHE A 71 -1.97 22.27 -9.64
N GLU A 72 -2.93 22.07 -8.77
CA GLU A 72 -2.69 21.57 -7.40
C GLU A 72 -2.62 20.04 -7.42
N THR A 73 -1.57 19.47 -6.86
CA THR A 73 -1.41 18.02 -6.76
C THR A 73 -1.87 17.52 -5.40
N ILE A 74 -2.80 16.54 -5.41
CA ILE A 74 -3.35 15.90 -4.22
C ILE A 74 -2.89 14.44 -4.21
N TYR A 75 -2.08 14.12 -3.22
CA TYR A 75 -1.55 12.77 -3.04
C TYR A 75 -2.43 11.99 -2.06
N LEU A 76 -3.12 10.96 -2.56
CA LEU A 76 -4.04 10.11 -1.78
C LEU A 76 -3.34 9.02 -0.98
N GLN A 77 -2.08 8.75 -1.27
CA GLN A 77 -1.30 7.59 -0.83
C GLN A 77 -1.84 6.24 -1.36
N HIS A 78 -0.94 5.32 -1.69
CA HIS A 78 -1.28 3.93 -2.00
C HIS A 78 -1.24 3.03 -0.76
N GLY A 79 -0.60 3.49 0.33
CA GLY A 79 -0.48 2.82 1.61
C GLY A 79 0.00 3.79 2.67
N VAL A 80 -0.26 3.50 3.93
CA VAL A 80 0.19 4.33 5.05
C VAL A 80 1.71 4.40 5.11
N LEU A 81 2.26 5.60 5.05
CA LEU A 81 3.70 5.80 5.24
C LEU A 81 4.07 5.52 6.70
N HIS A 82 4.80 4.44 6.96
CA HIS A 82 5.21 4.01 8.28
C HIS A 82 6.73 3.77 8.41
N ILE A 83 7.46 3.91 7.30
CA ILE A 83 8.91 3.79 7.25
C ILE A 83 9.49 5.18 6.99
N ASP A 84 10.51 5.57 7.77
CA ASP A 84 11.15 6.87 7.63
C ASP A 84 12.06 6.89 6.39
N MET A 85 11.63 7.60 5.36
CA MET A 85 12.30 7.72 4.08
C MET A 85 12.34 9.19 3.59
N PRO A 86 13.05 10.10 4.28
CA PRO A 86 13.05 11.52 3.91
C PRO A 86 13.65 11.76 2.52
N TRP A 87 14.57 10.89 2.07
CA TRP A 87 15.15 10.97 0.71
C TRP A 87 14.14 10.65 -0.40
N LYS A 88 12.98 10.07 -0.07
CA LYS A 88 11.89 9.76 -1.01
C LYS A 88 10.65 10.61 -0.74
N TYR A 89 10.33 10.87 0.53
CA TYR A 89 9.11 11.53 0.98
C TYR A 89 9.42 12.88 1.66
N SER A 90 9.94 13.84 0.92
CA SER A 90 10.08 15.23 1.36
C SER A 90 9.50 16.20 0.32
N PRO A 91 9.20 17.46 0.68
CA PRO A 91 8.65 18.45 -0.26
C PRO A 91 9.53 18.70 -1.49
N GLU A 92 10.84 18.41 -1.39
CA GLU A 92 11.82 18.57 -2.48
C GLU A 92 11.83 17.35 -3.42
N LYS A 93 11.24 16.23 -3.00
CA LYS A 93 11.31 14.96 -3.72
C LYS A 93 10.00 14.57 -4.38
N ILE A 94 8.88 14.97 -3.80
CA ILE A 94 7.57 14.65 -4.34
C ILE A 94 6.79 15.91 -4.68
N ILE A 95 6.07 15.86 -5.79
CA ILE A 95 5.16 16.92 -6.19
C ILE A 95 3.81 16.62 -5.53
N ALA A 96 3.60 17.18 -4.32
CA ALA A 96 2.34 17.07 -3.62
C ALA A 96 2.07 18.36 -2.84
N ASP A 97 1.08 19.11 -3.27
CA ASP A 97 0.60 20.30 -2.56
C ASP A 97 -0.24 19.91 -1.36
N LYS A 98 -1.00 18.84 -1.49
CA LYS A 98 -1.82 18.26 -0.41
C LYS A 98 -1.61 16.76 -0.32
N ILE A 99 -1.56 16.26 0.91
CA ILE A 99 -1.37 14.84 1.21
C ILE A 99 -2.51 14.40 2.13
N VAL A 100 -3.23 13.38 1.71
CA VAL A 100 -4.19 12.69 2.56
C VAL A 100 -3.43 11.80 3.54
N VAL A 101 -3.68 11.95 4.82
CA VAL A 101 -3.07 11.11 5.88
C VAL A 101 -4.14 10.29 6.60
N ALA A 102 -3.80 9.04 6.86
CA ALA A 102 -4.70 8.02 7.37
C ALA A 102 -4.72 7.96 8.90
N CYS A 103 -3.57 8.17 9.53
CA CYS A 103 -3.39 7.98 10.94
C CYS A 103 -2.30 8.90 11.50
N ASP A 104 -2.06 8.81 12.78
CA ASP A 104 -1.02 9.59 13.45
C ASP A 104 0.41 9.20 13.02
N VAL A 105 0.59 7.95 12.54
CA VAL A 105 1.89 7.44 12.08
C VAL A 105 2.38 8.17 10.84
N ASP A 106 1.61 8.15 9.75
CA ASP A 106 1.98 8.84 8.50
C ASP A 106 1.99 10.35 8.68
N TYR A 107 1.07 10.91 9.49
CA TYR A 107 1.08 12.32 9.81
C TYR A 107 2.41 12.75 10.46
N ARG A 108 2.89 12.02 11.47
CA ARG A 108 4.16 12.33 12.15
C ARG A 108 5.34 12.26 11.18
N LEU A 109 5.36 11.25 10.31
CA LEU A 109 6.43 11.08 9.32
C LEU A 109 6.45 12.18 8.27
N PHE A 110 5.32 12.52 7.68
CA PHE A 110 5.27 13.64 6.74
C PHE A 110 5.68 14.96 7.41
N ARG A 111 5.28 15.19 8.68
CA ARG A 111 5.74 16.34 9.44
C ARG A 111 7.25 16.32 9.68
N LYS A 112 7.81 15.17 10.06
CA LYS A 112 9.26 14.97 10.26
C LYS A 112 10.03 15.21 8.95
N ASN A 113 9.48 14.83 7.84
CA ASN A 113 10.08 14.97 6.52
C ASN A 113 9.92 16.37 5.90
N GLY A 114 9.36 17.34 6.63
CA GLY A 114 9.35 18.76 6.26
C GLY A 114 8.03 19.29 5.70
N PHE A 115 6.99 18.48 5.55
CA PHE A 115 5.69 18.98 5.08
C PHE A 115 5.02 19.89 6.10
N ALA A 116 4.44 20.99 5.63
CA ALA A 116 3.67 21.89 6.49
C ALA A 116 2.39 21.22 7.01
N LYS A 117 1.93 21.66 8.20
CA LYS A 117 0.69 21.15 8.78
C LYS A 117 -0.53 21.40 7.90
N SER A 118 -0.53 22.50 7.15
CA SER A 118 -1.57 22.91 6.21
C SER A 118 -1.65 21.99 4.98
N ASP A 119 -0.60 21.23 4.69
CA ASP A 119 -0.53 20.38 3.52
C ASP A 119 -1.05 18.97 3.80
N LEU A 120 -1.26 18.64 5.07
CA LEU A 120 -1.69 17.31 5.51
C LEU A 120 -3.18 17.28 5.87
N TRP A 121 -3.95 16.50 5.13
CA TRP A 121 -5.38 16.31 5.35
C TRP A 121 -5.66 15.08 6.19
N LYS A 122 -6.06 15.26 7.44
CA LYS A 122 -6.40 14.21 8.40
C LYS A 122 -7.82 13.70 8.16
N VAL A 123 -8.01 12.88 7.14
CA VAL A 123 -9.35 12.46 6.70
C VAL A 123 -9.48 10.94 6.48
N GLY A 124 -8.41 10.19 6.62
CA GLY A 124 -8.38 8.76 6.28
C GLY A 124 -8.18 8.52 4.79
N LEU A 125 -7.85 7.29 4.42
CA LEU A 125 -7.70 6.90 3.01
C LEU A 125 -9.08 6.59 2.39
N PRO A 126 -9.29 6.89 1.09
CA PRO A 126 -10.58 6.62 0.43
C PRO A 126 -11.06 5.17 0.57
N ARG A 127 -10.14 4.18 0.48
CA ARG A 127 -10.50 2.77 0.61
C ARG A 127 -10.98 2.36 2.01
N PHE A 128 -10.72 3.16 3.04
CA PHE A 128 -11.21 2.89 4.38
C PHE A 128 -12.74 3.03 4.49
N ASP A 129 -13.37 3.78 3.58
CA ASP A 129 -14.82 3.86 3.51
C ASP A 129 -15.46 2.51 3.16
N GLU A 130 -14.81 1.71 2.30
CA GLU A 130 -15.25 0.36 1.96
C GLU A 130 -14.94 -0.63 3.08
N LEU A 131 -13.73 -0.56 3.65
CA LEU A 131 -13.35 -1.41 4.79
C LEU A 131 -14.25 -1.21 6.01
N HIS A 132 -14.72 0.02 6.23
CA HIS A 132 -15.63 0.30 7.35
C HIS A 132 -17.00 -0.38 7.19
N LYS A 133 -17.45 -0.62 5.98
CA LYS A 133 -18.72 -1.32 5.70
C LYS A 133 -18.63 -2.82 5.97
N ALA A 134 -17.40 -3.34 6.10
CA ALA A 134 -17.15 -4.73 6.38
C ALA A 134 -17.77 -5.15 7.71
N LYS A 135 -18.61 -6.17 7.68
CA LYS A 135 -19.24 -6.72 8.89
C LYS A 135 -18.30 -7.75 9.50
N ASN A 136 -18.27 -7.83 10.82
CA ASN A 136 -17.62 -8.92 11.53
C ASN A 136 -18.22 -10.25 11.07
N SER A 137 -17.52 -10.98 10.21
CA SER A 137 -17.79 -12.38 9.90
C SER A 137 -17.11 -13.27 10.95
N ASP A 138 -17.60 -14.49 11.16
CA ASP A 138 -16.85 -15.50 11.92
C ASP A 138 -15.58 -15.85 11.16
N LYS A 139 -14.50 -15.18 11.54
CA LYS A 139 -13.24 -15.16 10.80
C LYS A 139 -12.41 -16.40 11.17
N GLN A 140 -12.51 -17.45 10.39
CA GLN A 140 -11.69 -18.68 10.56
C GLN A 140 -10.55 -18.73 9.52
N ARG A 141 -9.96 -17.57 9.22
CA ARG A 141 -8.88 -17.48 8.25
C ARG A 141 -7.73 -16.63 8.76
N ILE A 142 -6.54 -17.06 8.42
CA ILE A 142 -5.29 -16.32 8.63
C ILE A 142 -4.74 -15.92 7.26
N LEU A 143 -4.27 -14.69 7.12
CA LEU A 143 -3.56 -14.24 5.93
C LEU A 143 -2.06 -14.16 6.19
N TYR A 144 -1.25 -14.77 5.33
CA TYR A 144 0.17 -14.49 5.22
C TYR A 144 0.44 -13.71 3.94
N ALA A 145 0.84 -12.44 4.07
CA ALA A 145 1.09 -11.54 2.94
C ALA A 145 2.40 -10.76 3.12
N PRO A 146 3.55 -11.37 2.81
CA PRO A 146 4.85 -10.72 2.91
C PRO A 146 5.09 -9.77 1.75
N SER A 147 5.88 -8.71 2.00
CA SER A 147 6.39 -7.80 0.97
C SER A 147 7.49 -8.46 0.12
N TRP A 148 7.80 -7.81 -0.99
CA TRP A 148 8.95 -8.19 -1.80
C TRP A 148 10.28 -7.73 -1.16
N ARG A 149 11.39 -8.28 -1.67
CA ARG A 149 12.75 -7.97 -1.23
C ARG A 149 13.54 -7.41 -2.41
N SER A 150 13.88 -6.12 -2.37
CA SER A 150 14.61 -5.47 -3.46
C SER A 150 15.96 -6.13 -3.73
N TYR A 151 16.65 -6.60 -2.70
CA TYR A 151 17.95 -7.27 -2.84
C TYR A 151 17.87 -8.69 -3.40
N LEU A 152 16.67 -9.27 -3.52
CA LEU A 152 16.40 -10.59 -4.13
C LEU A 152 15.92 -10.51 -5.57
N VAL A 153 15.83 -9.30 -6.14
CA VAL A 153 15.44 -9.10 -7.52
C VAL A 153 16.57 -8.44 -8.32
N GLY A 154 16.59 -8.68 -9.62
CA GLY A 154 17.52 -8.06 -10.56
C GLY A 154 17.04 -6.70 -11.05
N GLU A 155 17.59 -6.26 -12.16
CA GLU A 155 17.18 -5.02 -12.80
C GLU A 155 15.74 -5.09 -13.33
N ASN A 156 15.08 -3.94 -13.30
CA ASN A 156 13.78 -3.77 -13.93
C ASN A 156 13.99 -3.62 -15.44
N VAL A 157 13.47 -4.55 -16.21
CA VAL A 157 13.51 -4.49 -17.67
C VAL A 157 12.08 -4.28 -18.18
N ASN A 158 11.79 -3.11 -18.73
CA ASN A 158 10.48 -2.74 -19.27
C ASN A 158 9.30 -2.89 -18.28
N GLY A 159 9.54 -2.57 -17.01
CA GLY A 159 8.52 -2.70 -15.96
C GLY A 159 8.44 -4.09 -15.33
N ASP A 160 9.20 -5.06 -15.82
CA ASP A 160 9.24 -6.42 -15.30
C ASP A 160 10.46 -6.65 -14.38
N TRP A 161 10.19 -6.92 -13.12
CA TRP A 161 11.20 -7.28 -12.14
C TRP A 161 11.41 -8.80 -12.13
N LYS A 162 12.65 -9.24 -12.34
CA LYS A 162 12.98 -10.68 -12.29
C LYS A 162 13.68 -11.01 -11.00
N ALA A 163 13.16 -11.99 -10.26
CA ALA A 163 13.84 -12.52 -9.10
C ALA A 163 15.15 -13.21 -9.49
N LEU A 164 16.16 -13.04 -8.64
CA LEU A 164 17.47 -13.69 -8.77
C LEU A 164 17.39 -15.11 -8.18
N ASP A 165 17.06 -16.10 -9.02
CA ASP A 165 16.66 -17.45 -8.61
C ASP A 165 17.58 -18.09 -7.56
N LYS A 166 18.87 -18.14 -7.82
CA LYS A 166 19.84 -18.75 -6.87
C LYS A 166 19.88 -18.00 -5.54
N LYS A 167 19.88 -16.67 -5.59
CA LYS A 167 19.92 -15.83 -4.40
C LYS A 167 18.62 -15.91 -3.61
N PHE A 168 17.48 -15.95 -4.31
CA PHE A 168 16.17 -16.10 -3.70
C PHE A 168 16.04 -17.43 -2.96
N LEU A 169 16.30 -18.55 -3.65
CA LEU A 169 16.16 -19.92 -3.07
C LEU A 169 17.13 -20.21 -1.93
N SER A 170 18.27 -19.52 -1.85
CA SER A 170 19.22 -19.61 -0.75
C SER A 170 19.05 -18.55 0.34
N SER A 171 18.08 -17.67 0.19
CA SER A 171 17.84 -16.60 1.16
C SER A 171 17.17 -17.12 2.42
N ARG A 172 17.49 -16.50 3.55
CA ARG A 172 16.81 -16.76 4.82
C ARG A 172 15.30 -16.48 4.71
N TYR A 173 14.93 -15.43 3.96
CA TYR A 173 13.54 -15.12 3.65
C TYR A 173 12.80 -16.34 3.06
N TYR A 174 13.37 -16.96 2.02
CA TYR A 174 12.73 -18.12 1.37
C TYR A 174 12.72 -19.34 2.28
N MET A 175 13.86 -19.67 2.90
CA MET A 175 13.98 -20.87 3.73
C MET A 175 13.04 -20.87 4.93
N GLU A 176 12.97 -19.78 5.68
CA GLU A 176 12.07 -19.66 6.83
C GLU A 176 10.59 -19.59 6.43
N THR A 177 10.28 -18.89 5.34
CA THR A 177 8.90 -18.87 4.79
C THR A 177 8.46 -20.28 4.40
N LYS A 178 9.32 -21.02 3.72
CA LYS A 178 9.04 -22.40 3.34
C LYS A 178 8.87 -23.31 4.56
N ALA A 179 9.80 -23.24 5.52
CA ALA A 179 9.73 -24.00 6.78
C ALA A 179 8.43 -23.69 7.55
N PHE A 180 8.00 -22.44 7.59
CA PHE A 180 6.73 -22.02 8.19
C PHE A 180 5.54 -22.71 7.50
N LEU A 181 5.46 -22.61 6.16
CA LEU A 181 4.31 -23.08 5.40
C LEU A 181 4.27 -24.62 5.23
N GLU A 182 5.40 -25.31 5.38
CA GLU A 182 5.49 -26.78 5.34
C GLU A 182 5.46 -27.43 6.74
N SER A 183 5.28 -26.64 7.80
CA SER A 183 5.33 -27.16 9.17
C SER A 183 4.13 -28.05 9.52
N ASP A 184 4.41 -29.30 9.94
CA ASP A 184 3.39 -30.22 10.47
C ASP A 184 2.73 -29.68 11.75
N VAL A 185 3.45 -28.88 12.55
CA VAL A 185 2.90 -28.26 13.76
C VAL A 185 1.87 -27.24 13.39
N LEU A 186 2.16 -26.39 12.41
CA LEU A 186 1.19 -25.42 11.87
C LEU A 186 -0.05 -26.13 11.31
N TYR A 187 0.15 -27.19 10.51
CA TYR A 187 -0.96 -27.94 9.91
C TYR A 187 -1.93 -28.48 10.97
N LYS A 188 -1.39 -29.24 11.98
CA LYS A 188 -2.20 -29.78 13.07
C LYS A 188 -2.92 -28.70 13.87
N MET A 189 -2.29 -27.55 14.01
CA MET A 189 -2.90 -26.42 14.69
C MET A 189 -4.08 -25.84 13.90
N LEU A 190 -3.91 -25.63 12.58
CA LEU A 190 -4.96 -25.16 11.68
C LEU A 190 -6.14 -26.16 11.63
N GLU A 191 -5.83 -27.47 11.58
CA GLU A 191 -6.85 -28.53 11.61
C GLU A 191 -7.63 -28.50 12.92
N LYS A 192 -6.96 -28.45 14.07
CA LYS A 192 -7.58 -28.41 15.40
C LYS A 192 -8.49 -27.20 15.58
N GLN A 193 -8.17 -26.07 14.98
CA GLN A 193 -8.92 -24.81 15.10
C GLN A 193 -9.93 -24.60 13.95
N ASP A 194 -10.05 -25.59 13.05
CA ASP A 194 -10.83 -25.49 11.82
C ASP A 194 -10.55 -24.19 11.05
N CYS A 195 -9.28 -23.82 10.96
CA CYS A 195 -8.81 -22.57 10.39
C CYS A 195 -8.08 -22.82 9.06
N MET A 196 -8.15 -21.86 8.16
CA MET A 196 -7.41 -21.83 6.89
C MET A 196 -6.33 -20.76 6.92
N LEU A 197 -5.21 -21.04 6.28
CA LEU A 197 -4.15 -20.07 6.02
C LEU A 197 -4.11 -19.73 4.53
N ASP A 198 -4.42 -18.50 4.19
CA ASP A 198 -4.27 -17.99 2.83
C ASP A 198 -2.93 -17.29 2.67
N VAL A 199 -2.24 -17.57 1.58
CA VAL A 199 -0.93 -16.99 1.25
C VAL A 199 -1.07 -16.09 0.03
N LYS A 200 -0.74 -14.83 0.18
CA LYS A 200 -0.68 -13.86 -0.92
C LYS A 200 0.76 -13.45 -1.18
N VAL A 201 1.40 -14.16 -2.08
CA VAL A 201 2.77 -13.83 -2.48
C VAL A 201 2.79 -12.55 -3.32
N HIS A 202 3.80 -11.70 -3.08
CA HIS A 202 3.97 -10.51 -3.90
C HIS A 202 4.18 -10.89 -5.39
N PRO A 203 3.57 -10.18 -6.36
CA PRO A 203 3.63 -10.54 -7.79
C PRO A 203 5.02 -10.86 -8.34
N ILE A 204 6.05 -10.14 -7.89
CA ILE A 204 7.46 -10.39 -8.28
C ILE A 204 7.93 -11.81 -7.95
N PHE A 205 7.41 -12.41 -6.89
CA PHE A 205 7.76 -13.77 -6.46
C PHE A 205 6.70 -14.81 -6.81
N GLN A 206 5.70 -14.45 -7.61
CA GLN A 206 4.60 -15.34 -7.97
C GLN A 206 5.08 -16.67 -8.62
N LYS A 207 6.17 -16.63 -9.39
CA LYS A 207 6.74 -17.85 -9.99
C LYS A 207 7.25 -18.88 -8.98
N TYR A 208 7.45 -18.49 -7.73
CA TYR A 208 7.85 -19.39 -6.64
C TYR A 208 6.69 -19.76 -5.72
N ALA A 209 5.49 -19.27 -6.02
CA ALA A 209 4.34 -19.47 -5.14
C ALA A 209 4.10 -20.95 -4.84
N ASP A 210 4.12 -21.80 -5.87
CA ASP A 210 3.92 -23.24 -5.73
C ASP A 210 5.05 -23.93 -4.95
N ASN A 211 6.24 -23.31 -4.90
CA ASN A 211 7.38 -23.86 -4.15
C ASN A 211 7.26 -23.63 -2.62
N PHE A 212 6.40 -22.70 -2.21
CA PHE A 212 6.15 -22.41 -0.80
C PHE A 212 5.11 -23.31 -0.19
N ILE A 213 4.22 -23.87 -0.98
CA ILE A 213 3.07 -24.63 -0.50
C ILE A 213 3.24 -26.09 -0.89
N GLY A 214 3.29 -26.95 0.13
CA GLY A 214 3.20 -28.40 -0.04
C GLY A 214 1.78 -28.85 -0.38
N SER A 215 1.51 -30.16 -0.26
CA SER A 215 0.19 -30.78 -0.49
C SER A 215 -0.80 -30.56 0.66
N ASN A 216 -0.69 -29.46 1.39
CA ASN A 216 -1.50 -29.16 2.57
C ASN A 216 -2.83 -28.51 2.15
N ASP A 217 -3.96 -29.15 2.50
CA ASP A 217 -5.31 -28.70 2.16
C ASP A 217 -5.85 -27.56 3.04
N ARG A 218 -5.08 -27.15 4.06
CA ARG A 218 -5.41 -25.99 4.92
C ARG A 218 -4.66 -24.71 4.51
N ILE A 219 -3.75 -24.79 3.54
CA ILE A 219 -2.94 -23.64 3.10
C ILE A 219 -3.18 -23.38 1.60
N HIS A 220 -3.64 -22.19 1.28
CA HIS A 220 -4.05 -21.85 -0.08
C HIS A 220 -3.34 -20.62 -0.63
N LEU A 221 -2.93 -20.67 -1.90
CA LEU A 221 -2.53 -19.47 -2.64
C LEU A 221 -3.75 -18.64 -3.04
N LYS A 222 -3.68 -17.34 -2.83
CA LYS A 222 -4.71 -16.37 -3.22
C LYS A 222 -4.13 -15.28 -4.10
N SER A 223 -4.79 -15.01 -5.21
CA SER A 223 -4.51 -13.85 -6.07
C SER A 223 -5.27 -12.59 -5.61
N SER A 224 -6.45 -12.78 -5.04
CA SER A 224 -7.29 -11.73 -4.46
C SER A 224 -7.78 -12.16 -3.10
N ILE A 225 -7.98 -11.19 -2.22
CA ILE A 225 -8.48 -11.39 -0.86
C ILE A 225 -9.55 -10.34 -0.55
N ASN A 226 -10.37 -10.67 0.42
CA ASN A 226 -11.26 -9.75 1.13
C ASN A 226 -10.70 -9.58 2.54
N GLU A 227 -10.34 -8.38 2.95
CA GLU A 227 -9.68 -8.11 4.23
C GLU A 227 -10.56 -8.51 5.43
N GLU A 228 -11.86 -8.44 5.27
CA GLU A 228 -12.84 -8.79 6.30
C GLU A 228 -12.91 -10.28 6.64
N ASP A 229 -12.39 -11.16 5.77
CA ASP A 229 -12.45 -12.62 5.96
C ASP A 229 -11.42 -13.14 6.98
N TYR A 230 -10.52 -12.30 7.47
CA TYR A 230 -9.37 -12.74 8.26
C TYR A 230 -9.43 -12.28 9.72
N SER A 231 -9.12 -13.22 10.63
CA SER A 231 -8.96 -12.96 12.07
C SER A 231 -7.54 -12.52 12.43
N LEU A 232 -6.56 -12.92 11.61
CA LEU A 232 -5.14 -12.63 11.82
C LEU A 232 -4.48 -12.35 10.48
N MET A 233 -3.65 -11.31 10.42
CA MET A 233 -2.70 -11.07 9.34
C MET A 233 -1.28 -11.30 9.83
N ILE A 234 -0.51 -12.05 9.07
CA ILE A 234 0.93 -12.20 9.23
C ILE A 234 1.61 -11.49 8.06
N THR A 235 2.45 -10.54 8.36
CA THR A 235 3.17 -9.77 7.34
C THR A 235 4.55 -9.37 7.85
N ASP A 236 5.24 -8.53 7.12
CA ASP A 236 6.55 -8.00 7.51
C ASP A 236 6.48 -6.48 7.75
N PHE A 237 7.07 -5.69 6.87
CA PHE A 237 7.05 -4.23 6.86
C PHE A 237 6.08 -3.65 5.79
N SER A 238 5.08 -4.41 5.38
CA SER A 238 4.08 -3.95 4.41
C SER A 238 3.13 -2.92 5.00
N SER A 239 2.93 -1.82 4.31
CA SER A 239 1.89 -0.85 4.67
C SER A 239 0.47 -1.43 4.62
N TYR A 240 0.31 -2.60 4.00
CA TYR A 240 -0.97 -3.30 3.92
C TYR A 240 -1.50 -3.71 5.30
N MET A 241 -0.61 -3.87 6.30
CA MET A 241 -1.03 -4.15 7.68
C MET A 241 -1.98 -3.08 8.26
N PHE A 242 -1.89 -1.83 7.79
CA PHE A 242 -2.75 -0.75 8.30
C PHE A 242 -4.21 -0.90 7.89
N ASP A 243 -4.51 -1.58 6.80
CA ASP A 243 -5.87 -1.89 6.40
C ASP A 243 -6.51 -2.89 7.40
N PHE A 244 -5.72 -3.88 7.83
CA PHE A 244 -6.14 -4.86 8.85
C PHE A 244 -6.23 -4.25 10.25
N LEU A 245 -5.27 -3.42 10.64
CA LEU A 245 -5.32 -2.66 11.89
C LEU A 245 -6.53 -1.73 11.94
N TYR A 246 -6.90 -1.12 10.80
CA TYR A 246 -8.10 -0.29 10.69
C TYR A 246 -9.39 -1.11 10.96
N LEU A 247 -9.44 -2.36 10.51
CA LEU A 247 -10.53 -3.30 10.77
C LEU A 247 -10.53 -3.87 12.21
N GLY A 248 -9.48 -3.61 12.99
CA GLY A 248 -9.28 -4.23 14.31
C GLY A 248 -8.82 -5.68 14.22
N THR A 249 -8.35 -6.14 13.07
CA THR A 249 -7.78 -7.47 12.88
C THR A 249 -6.42 -7.56 13.55
N ALA A 250 -6.14 -8.68 14.21
CA ALA A 250 -4.83 -8.96 14.79
C ALA A 250 -3.74 -9.00 13.70
N VAL A 251 -2.56 -8.48 14.02
CA VAL A 251 -1.42 -8.50 13.09
C VAL A 251 -0.19 -9.04 13.80
N PHE A 252 0.58 -9.91 13.13
CA PHE A 252 1.92 -10.32 13.54
C PHE A 252 2.96 -9.93 12.49
N SER A 253 4.13 -9.52 12.97
CA SER A 253 5.31 -9.30 12.12
C SER A 253 6.16 -10.55 12.05
N PHE A 254 6.38 -11.06 10.81
CA PHE A 254 7.30 -12.15 10.52
C PHE A 254 8.32 -11.68 9.49
N ILE A 255 9.55 -11.46 9.95
CA ILE A 255 10.66 -10.91 9.15
C ILE A 255 11.88 -11.83 9.28
N PRO A 256 11.94 -12.93 8.53
CA PRO A 256 13.05 -13.89 8.63
C PRO A 256 14.42 -13.29 8.36
N ASP A 257 14.48 -12.33 7.44
CA ASP A 257 15.67 -11.59 7.01
C ASP A 257 15.79 -10.23 7.73
N TYR A 258 15.47 -10.20 9.02
CA TYR A 258 15.45 -8.97 9.82
C TYR A 258 16.79 -8.23 9.85
N GLN A 259 17.91 -8.95 9.81
CA GLN A 259 19.24 -8.32 9.79
C GLN A 259 19.51 -7.63 8.45
N GLU A 260 19.19 -8.26 7.34
CA GLU A 260 19.27 -7.69 6.00
C GLU A 260 18.40 -6.44 5.89
N PHE A 261 17.22 -6.51 6.46
CA PHE A 261 16.30 -5.37 6.54
C PHE A 261 16.90 -4.22 7.36
N LYS A 262 17.42 -4.50 8.57
CA LYS A 262 18.07 -3.52 9.44
C LYS A 262 19.29 -2.86 8.80
N CYS A 263 20.06 -3.62 8.00
CA CYS A 263 21.19 -3.10 7.23
C CYS A 263 20.77 -2.26 6.01
N GLY A 264 19.49 -2.12 5.73
CA GLY A 264 18.98 -1.33 4.61
C GLY A 264 19.10 -2.01 3.25
N MET A 265 19.29 -3.34 3.20
CA MET A 265 19.41 -4.08 1.94
C MET A 265 18.14 -3.99 1.09
N ASN A 266 17.02 -3.64 1.69
CA ASN A 266 15.75 -3.42 0.99
C ASN A 266 15.58 -1.99 0.44
N GLY A 267 16.66 -1.19 0.44
CA GLY A 267 16.65 0.20 -0.02
C GLY A 267 16.23 1.20 1.08
N TYR A 268 15.90 0.72 2.26
CA TYR A 268 15.58 1.54 3.42
C TYR A 268 16.83 1.69 4.29
N ARG A 269 17.13 2.92 4.68
CA ARG A 269 18.21 3.21 5.62
C ARG A 269 17.59 3.49 6.98
N ASN A 270 18.10 2.85 8.05
CA ASN A 270 17.63 3.09 9.42
C ASN A 270 16.11 2.99 9.53
N VAL A 271 15.61 1.78 9.47
CA VAL A 271 14.18 1.53 9.60
C VAL A 271 13.79 1.64 11.06
N ASP A 272 13.50 2.85 11.49
CA ASP A 272 12.70 3.03 12.69
C ASP A 272 11.25 2.69 12.31
N PHE A 273 10.76 1.56 12.76
CA PHE A 273 9.33 1.32 12.79
C PHE A 273 8.73 2.40 13.69
N VAL A 274 8.12 3.39 13.07
CA VAL A 274 7.47 4.50 13.80
C VAL A 274 6.34 3.99 14.70
N THR A 275 5.90 2.77 14.46
CA THR A 275 4.88 2.04 15.22
C THR A 275 5.38 1.49 16.56
N LYS A 276 6.60 1.77 17.01
CA LYS A 276 7.15 1.26 18.27
C LYS A 276 7.00 -0.25 18.45
N ILE A 277 7.15 -1.00 17.36
CA ILE A 277 7.20 -2.46 17.46
C ILE A 277 8.44 -2.82 18.27
N ASP A 278 8.24 -3.49 19.39
CA ASP A 278 9.35 -4.07 20.13
C ASP A 278 10.02 -5.12 19.25
N GLU A 279 11.35 -5.05 19.11
CA GLU A 279 12.10 -5.99 18.27
C GLU A 279 11.89 -7.45 18.73
N GLU A 280 11.62 -7.67 20.01
CA GLU A 280 11.34 -8.98 20.60
C GLU A 280 9.97 -9.53 20.13
N GLU A 281 9.07 -8.65 19.72
CA GLU A 281 7.78 -9.06 19.18
C GLU A 281 7.83 -9.51 17.71
N ILE A 282 8.91 -9.22 16.98
CA ILE A 282 9.08 -9.62 15.59
C ILE A 282 9.52 -11.07 15.53
N ALA A 283 8.74 -11.94 14.90
CA ALA A 283 9.16 -13.31 14.61
C ALA A 283 10.20 -13.32 13.49
N LYS A 284 11.32 -14.05 13.72
CA LYS A 284 12.46 -14.15 12.79
C LYS A 284 12.69 -15.57 12.29
N THR A 285 11.98 -16.54 12.87
CA THR A 285 12.02 -17.96 12.49
C THR A 285 10.61 -18.52 12.35
N SER A 286 10.51 -19.63 11.63
CA SER A 286 9.26 -20.40 11.49
C SER A 286 8.68 -20.82 12.85
N ASP A 287 9.51 -21.24 13.78
CA ASP A 287 9.06 -21.66 15.12
C ASP A 287 8.50 -20.48 15.92
N GLU A 288 9.15 -19.31 15.84
CA GLU A 288 8.68 -18.11 16.55
C GLU A 288 7.30 -17.66 16.06
N ILE A 289 7.04 -17.67 14.74
CA ILE A 289 5.74 -17.28 14.23
C ILE A 289 4.67 -18.33 14.54
N ILE A 290 4.99 -19.62 14.49
CA ILE A 290 4.07 -20.71 14.87
C ILE A 290 3.65 -20.58 16.34
N ASN A 291 4.61 -20.35 17.25
CA ASN A 291 4.33 -20.12 18.66
C ASN A 291 3.43 -18.90 18.91
N LYS A 292 3.62 -17.82 18.11
CA LYS A 292 2.73 -16.63 18.19
C LYS A 292 1.31 -16.95 17.71
N ILE A 293 1.15 -17.76 16.66
CA ILE A 293 -0.16 -18.21 16.17
C ILE A 293 -0.85 -19.07 17.23
N GLU A 294 -0.11 -20.00 17.87
CA GLU A 294 -0.65 -20.82 18.96
C GLU A 294 -1.17 -19.95 20.10
N LYS A 295 -0.38 -18.99 20.53
CA LYS A 295 -0.77 -18.02 21.56
C LYS A 295 -2.00 -17.19 21.14
N PHE A 296 -2.08 -16.82 19.86
CA PHE A 296 -3.24 -16.10 19.32
C PHE A 296 -4.51 -16.94 19.42
N PHE A 297 -4.48 -18.19 19.06
CA PHE A 297 -5.65 -19.09 19.21
C PHE A 297 -6.09 -19.24 20.67
N MET A 298 -5.18 -19.14 21.63
CA MET A 298 -5.52 -19.21 23.05
C MET A 298 -6.08 -17.89 23.61
N THR A 299 -5.64 -16.75 23.09
CA THR A 299 -5.90 -15.44 23.71
C THR A 299 -6.71 -14.47 22.86
N GLY A 300 -6.81 -14.72 21.56
CA GLY A 300 -7.39 -13.79 20.57
C GLY A 300 -6.57 -12.50 20.36
N LYS A 301 -5.35 -12.43 20.90
CA LYS A 301 -4.55 -11.19 20.90
C LYS A 301 -3.39 -11.27 19.90
N GLY A 302 -3.32 -10.26 19.01
CA GLY A 302 -2.18 -9.99 18.17
C GLY A 302 -1.13 -9.08 18.84
N MET A 303 -0.19 -8.59 18.05
CA MET A 303 0.73 -7.55 18.50
C MET A 303 -0.05 -6.26 18.82
N LEU A 304 0.42 -5.54 19.81
CA LEU A 304 -0.15 -4.24 20.17
C LEU A 304 0.51 -3.16 19.31
N TYR A 305 -0.27 -2.55 18.44
CA TYR A 305 0.13 -1.39 17.65
C TYR A 305 -0.58 -0.16 18.18
N ASP A 306 0.21 0.84 18.59
CA ASP A 306 -0.33 2.15 19.02
C ASP A 306 -0.54 3.03 17.79
N VAL A 307 -1.67 2.83 17.11
CA VAL A 307 -2.05 3.56 15.90
C VAL A 307 -3.39 4.25 16.09
N HIS A 308 -3.38 5.57 16.01
CA HIS A 308 -4.60 6.37 16.01
C HIS A 308 -4.99 6.73 14.57
N PHE A 309 -6.05 6.10 14.07
CA PHE A 309 -6.63 6.40 12.76
C PHE A 309 -7.52 7.64 12.82
N TRP A 310 -7.41 8.48 11.78
CA TRP A 310 -8.33 9.59 11.57
C TRP A 310 -9.66 9.03 11.05
N LYS A 311 -10.49 8.60 11.98
CA LYS A 311 -11.86 8.15 11.72
C LYS A 311 -12.82 9.27 12.05
N ASN A 312 -13.82 9.45 11.21
CA ASN A 312 -15.00 10.18 11.59
C ASN A 312 -16.17 9.17 11.73
N ASP A 313 -17.17 9.53 12.48
CA ASP A 313 -18.31 8.65 12.78
C ASP A 313 -19.09 8.22 11.53
N MET A 314 -18.93 8.94 10.42
CA MET A 314 -19.64 8.72 9.15
C MET A 314 -18.84 7.90 8.16
N CYS A 315 -17.54 7.63 8.42
CA CYS A 315 -16.63 6.86 7.55
C CYS A 315 -16.72 7.30 6.08
N ASN A 316 -16.59 8.60 5.87
CA ASN A 316 -16.74 9.26 4.59
C ASN A 316 -15.45 9.98 4.16
N SER A 317 -14.31 9.29 4.25
CA SER A 317 -13.00 9.83 3.85
C SER A 317 -13.03 10.41 2.43
N THR A 318 -13.65 9.69 1.51
CA THR A 318 -13.81 10.12 0.11
C THR A 318 -14.58 11.44 0.01
N GLU A 319 -15.70 11.56 0.72
CA GLU A 319 -16.51 12.79 0.74
C GLU A 319 -15.75 13.96 1.35
N LEU A 320 -15.03 13.75 2.44
CA LEU A 320 -14.22 14.78 3.08
C LEU A 320 -13.07 15.26 2.18
N ILE A 321 -12.43 14.35 1.46
CA ILE A 321 -11.41 14.68 0.46
C ILE A 321 -12.04 15.53 -0.64
N TYR A 322 -13.19 15.09 -1.17
CA TYR A 322 -13.92 15.82 -2.19
C TYR A 322 -14.29 17.24 -1.75
N GLN A 323 -14.86 17.41 -0.57
CA GLN A 323 -15.19 18.72 0.00
C GLN A 323 -13.95 19.62 0.14
N LYS A 324 -12.83 19.05 0.60
CA LYS A 324 -11.56 19.80 0.70
C LYS A 324 -11.04 20.23 -0.68
N MET A 325 -11.19 19.40 -1.69
CA MET A 325 -10.79 19.73 -3.07
C MET A 325 -11.65 20.85 -3.66
N THR A 326 -12.96 20.82 -3.45
CA THR A 326 -13.90 21.77 -4.06
C THR A 326 -13.98 23.09 -3.31
N ASN A 327 -13.76 23.10 -2.00
CA ASN A 327 -13.86 24.29 -1.16
C ASN A 327 -12.56 25.09 -1.05
N GLN A 328 -11.44 24.59 -1.58
CA GLN A 328 -10.19 25.33 -1.63
C GLN A 328 -10.05 26.08 -2.96
N PRO A 329 -9.74 27.39 -2.95
CA PRO A 329 -9.42 28.10 -4.16
C PRO A 329 -8.16 27.48 -4.78
N CYS A 330 -8.17 27.27 -6.08
CA CYS A 330 -7.00 26.84 -6.82
C CYS A 330 -5.87 27.86 -6.61
N LYS A 331 -4.67 27.40 -6.30
CA LYS A 331 -3.49 28.29 -6.14
C LYS A 331 -3.14 29.05 -7.42
N HIS A 332 -3.59 28.54 -8.54
CA HIS A 332 -3.29 29.05 -9.87
C HIS A 332 -4.58 29.42 -10.60
N TRP A 333 -4.63 30.67 -11.03
CA TRP A 333 -5.75 31.28 -11.71
C TRP A 333 -5.94 30.72 -13.13
N LEU A 334 -6.55 29.56 -13.26
CA LEU A 334 -7.01 29.10 -14.56
C LEU A 334 -8.52 28.89 -14.49
N ASN A 335 -9.24 29.56 -15.41
CA ASN A 335 -10.69 29.47 -15.62
C ASN A 335 -11.13 28.08 -16.15
N SER A 336 -10.61 26.99 -15.63
CA SER A 336 -11.04 25.66 -16.04
C SER A 336 -11.17 24.75 -14.83
N ASP A 337 -12.41 24.38 -14.50
CA ASP A 337 -12.75 23.36 -13.49
C ASP A 337 -12.36 21.94 -13.97
N LYS A 338 -11.13 21.78 -14.46
CA LYS A 338 -10.64 20.48 -14.99
C LYS A 338 -9.81 19.79 -13.95
N GLU A 339 -10.27 18.63 -13.52
CA GLU A 339 -9.54 17.72 -12.62
C GLU A 339 -9.01 16.51 -13.38
N LEU A 340 -7.80 16.10 -13.08
CA LEU A 340 -7.18 14.89 -13.60
C LEU A 340 -7.02 13.87 -12.47
N ILE A 341 -7.66 12.72 -12.61
CA ILE A 341 -7.57 11.62 -11.65
C ILE A 341 -6.67 10.53 -12.23
N TYR A 342 -5.59 10.22 -11.54
CA TYR A 342 -4.67 9.16 -11.90
C TYR A 342 -5.06 7.87 -11.17
N LEU A 343 -5.44 6.88 -11.97
CA LEU A 343 -5.61 5.50 -11.50
C LEU A 343 -4.44 4.68 -12.05
N SER A 344 -3.45 4.42 -11.22
CA SER A 344 -2.51 3.36 -11.54
C SER A 344 -2.95 2.10 -10.81
N THR A 345 -3.05 1.03 -11.53
CA THR A 345 -3.31 -0.28 -10.95
C THR A 345 -2.12 -0.70 -10.10
N VAL A 346 -2.40 -1.01 -8.85
CA VAL A 346 -1.54 -1.90 -8.08
C VAL A 346 -1.69 -3.28 -8.74
N SER A 347 -0.66 -3.69 -9.47
CA SER A 347 -0.52 -5.07 -9.94
C SER A 347 -0.11 -5.97 -8.78
#